data_b26cfdb7ec61489b0498712d6101e3f6
#
_entry.id   b26cfdb7ec61489b0498712d6101e3f6
#
_cell.length_a   1.000
_cell.length_b   1.000
_cell.length_c   1.000
_cell.angle_alpha   90.00
_cell.angle_beta   90.00
_cell.angle_gamma   90.00
#
_symmetry.space_group_name_H-M   'P 1'
#
loop_
_entity.id
_entity.type
_entity.pdbx_description
1 polymer ?
#
loop_
_entity_poly.entity_id
_entity_poly.type
_entity_poly.pdbx_seq_one_letter_code
_entity_poly.pdbx_strand_id
1 'polypeptide(L)'
;MSQYIYENRFFSTDEMLKEYIRCVIYRKISLLGALFALLSLVMLLVTWRDGDSVLMAIFGVCLFIILVVLMFSPVLTLRQVKADNQRIHNGLLFETVVRFGDRILVQEGRFSFSCDYHQILQLHKLSHCWVLMFGPRNGILLVPDRFTIGDPDGFEAFLRERCPQMK
;
A
#
# COMPACT_ATOMS: atom_id res chain seq x y z
N MET A 1 -25.68 -12.54 -18.61
CA MET A 1 -24.21 -12.51 -18.76
C MET A 1 -23.78 -11.11 -18.32
N SER A 2 -23.13 -10.98 -17.18
CA SER A 2 -22.60 -9.67 -16.73
C SER A 2 -21.48 -9.29 -17.71
N GLN A 3 -21.70 -8.22 -18.44
CA GLN A 3 -20.74 -7.69 -19.40
C GLN A 3 -19.69 -6.91 -18.60
N TYR A 4 -18.46 -7.45 -18.50
CA TYR A 4 -17.35 -6.71 -17.91
C TYR A 4 -16.87 -5.65 -18.89
N ILE A 5 -16.65 -4.44 -18.37
CA ILE A 5 -16.21 -3.28 -19.15
C ILE A 5 -14.67 -3.22 -19.17
N TYR A 6 -14.05 -3.58 -18.04
CA TYR A 6 -12.61 -3.73 -17.91
C TYR A 6 -12.25 -5.05 -17.25
N GLU A 7 -11.14 -5.64 -17.67
CA GLU A 7 -10.52 -6.79 -17.01
C GLU A 7 -9.01 -6.61 -16.97
N ASN A 8 -8.42 -6.83 -15.79
CA ASN A 8 -6.98 -6.77 -15.57
C ASN A 8 -6.50 -8.10 -15.01
N ARG A 9 -5.46 -8.71 -15.63
CA ARG A 9 -4.92 -10.01 -15.27
C ARG A 9 -3.42 -9.91 -15.05
N PHE A 10 -2.95 -10.30 -13.88
CA PHE A 10 -1.52 -10.24 -13.58
C PHE A 10 -1.11 -11.22 -12.48
N PHE A 11 0.18 -11.44 -12.37
CA PHE A 11 0.78 -12.10 -11.22
C PHE A 11 1.40 -11.06 -10.30
N SER A 12 1.13 -11.16 -9.00
CA SER A 12 1.71 -10.25 -8.02
C SER A 12 3.23 -10.46 -7.95
N THR A 13 3.99 -9.39 -8.17
CA THR A 13 5.44 -9.40 -8.04
C THR A 13 5.89 -8.81 -6.70
N ASP A 14 7.08 -9.20 -6.26
CA ASP A 14 7.70 -8.65 -5.06
C ASP A 14 7.88 -7.14 -5.12
N GLU A 15 8.14 -6.61 -6.30
CA GLU A 15 8.37 -5.18 -6.52
C GLU A 15 7.09 -4.38 -6.35
N MET A 16 5.99 -4.86 -6.91
CA MET A 16 4.65 -4.26 -6.71
C MET A 16 4.25 -4.24 -5.24
N LEU A 17 4.44 -5.35 -4.54
CA LEU A 17 4.15 -5.45 -3.10
C LEU A 17 5.01 -4.51 -2.25
N LYS A 18 6.31 -4.42 -2.53
CA LYS A 18 7.22 -3.49 -1.86
C LYS A 18 6.80 -2.04 -2.07
N GLU A 19 6.50 -1.70 -3.31
CA GLU A 19 6.08 -0.35 -3.68
C GLU A 19 4.75 0.02 -3.02
N TYR A 20 3.76 -0.87 -3.05
CA TYR A 20 2.48 -0.70 -2.38
C TYR A 20 2.64 -0.49 -0.86
N ILE A 21 3.38 -1.36 -0.20
CA ILE A 21 3.62 -1.26 1.25
C ILE A 21 4.31 0.08 1.56
N ARG A 22 5.38 0.42 0.86
CA ARG A 22 6.20 1.60 1.16
C ARG A 22 5.49 2.92 0.83
N CYS A 23 4.89 3.01 -0.36
CA CYS A 23 4.34 4.26 -0.88
C CYS A 23 2.91 4.54 -0.42
N VAL A 24 2.13 3.49 -0.10
CA VAL A 24 0.73 3.65 0.27
C VAL A 24 0.53 3.40 1.76
N ILE A 25 0.89 2.21 2.26
CA ILE A 25 0.62 1.84 3.66
C ILE A 25 1.49 2.67 4.62
N TYR A 26 2.80 2.73 4.36
CA TYR A 26 3.75 3.34 5.29
C TYR A 26 3.98 4.84 5.08
N ARG A 27 3.42 5.46 4.03
CA ARG A 27 3.63 6.89 3.76
C ARG A 27 3.30 7.79 4.95
N LYS A 28 2.13 7.62 5.56
CA LYS A 28 1.70 8.42 6.72
C LYS A 28 2.54 8.12 7.96
N ILE A 29 2.84 6.83 8.19
CA ILE A 29 3.65 6.40 9.34
C ILE A 29 5.07 6.91 9.21
N SER A 30 5.64 6.85 8.02
CA SER A 30 6.99 7.36 7.73
C SER A 30 7.09 8.88 7.92
N LEU A 31 6.10 9.65 7.47
CA LEU A 31 6.05 11.09 7.67
C LEU A 31 5.95 11.45 9.16
N LEU A 32 5.07 10.79 9.89
CA LEU A 32 4.91 11.01 11.33
C LEU A 32 6.18 10.61 12.09
N GLY A 33 6.77 9.46 11.75
CA GLY A 33 8.03 9.00 12.34
C GLY A 33 9.20 9.96 12.07
N ALA A 34 9.28 10.50 10.84
CA ALA A 34 10.28 11.51 10.50
C ALA A 34 10.11 12.80 11.32
N LEU A 35 8.86 13.23 11.56
CA LEU A 35 8.57 14.37 12.42
C LEU A 35 9.04 14.13 13.87
N PHE A 36 8.74 12.96 14.43
CA PHE A 36 9.19 12.60 15.77
C PHE A 36 10.73 12.44 15.87
N ALA A 37 11.36 11.90 14.82
CA ALA A 37 12.82 11.82 14.75
C ALA A 37 13.46 13.21 14.75
N LEU A 38 12.89 14.14 13.97
CA LEU A 38 13.35 15.53 13.94
C LEU A 38 13.19 16.20 15.32
N LEU A 39 12.03 16.03 15.97
CA LEU A 39 11.80 16.56 17.31
C LEU A 39 12.79 15.99 18.33
N SER A 40 13.02 14.69 18.31
CA SER A 40 14.01 14.04 19.20
C SER A 40 15.42 14.55 18.95
N LEU A 41 15.78 14.78 17.69
CA LEU A 41 17.08 15.34 17.31
C LEU A 41 17.25 16.79 17.85
N VAL A 42 16.23 17.63 17.69
CA VAL A 42 16.26 19.00 18.21
C VAL A 42 16.41 19.00 19.72
N MET A 43 15.64 18.17 20.43
CA MET A 43 15.75 18.05 21.89
C MET A 43 17.12 17.50 22.34
N LEU A 44 17.69 16.57 21.57
CA LEU A 44 19.04 16.07 21.82
C LEU A 44 20.10 17.20 21.72
N LEU A 45 19.99 18.08 20.73
CA LEU A 45 20.90 19.21 20.55
C LEU A 45 20.75 20.27 21.67
N VAL A 46 19.52 20.53 22.12
CA VAL A 46 19.25 21.44 23.22
C VAL A 46 19.85 20.89 24.51
N THR A 47 19.57 19.66 24.87
CA THR A 47 20.09 19.02 26.11
C THR A 47 21.59 18.85 26.08
N TRP A 48 22.20 18.65 24.90
CA TRP A 48 23.67 18.70 24.79
C TRP A 48 24.24 20.05 25.14
N ARG A 49 23.62 21.14 24.65
CA ARG A 49 24.05 22.50 24.95
C ARG A 49 23.93 22.83 26.45
N ASP A 50 22.85 22.33 27.08
CA ASP A 50 22.57 22.59 28.50
C ASP A 50 23.39 21.67 29.44
N GLY A 51 24.09 20.68 28.91
CA GLY A 51 24.95 19.76 29.67
C GLY A 51 24.18 18.70 30.46
N ASP A 52 22.86 18.51 30.20
CA ASP A 52 22.04 17.49 30.87
C ASP A 52 22.24 16.12 30.23
N SER A 53 23.15 15.34 30.82
CA SER A 53 23.48 13.99 30.30
C SER A 53 22.34 12.99 30.39
N VAL A 54 21.41 13.14 31.33
CA VAL A 54 20.28 12.22 31.49
C VAL A 54 19.27 12.43 30.38
N LEU A 55 18.83 13.66 30.15
CA LEU A 55 17.91 13.98 29.06
C LEU A 55 18.52 13.69 27.68
N MET A 56 19.81 13.96 27.50
CA MET A 56 20.54 13.62 26.28
C MET A 56 20.51 12.13 26.01
N ALA A 57 20.73 11.28 27.01
CA ALA A 57 20.63 9.83 26.84
C ALA A 57 19.21 9.38 26.48
N ILE A 58 18.18 9.94 27.10
CA ILE A 58 16.78 9.63 26.81
C ILE A 58 16.43 9.96 25.36
N PHE A 59 16.70 11.20 24.91
CA PHE A 59 16.38 11.61 23.53
C PHE A 59 17.23 10.86 22.49
N GLY A 60 18.47 10.51 22.81
CA GLY A 60 19.32 9.68 21.97
C GLY A 60 18.75 8.28 21.77
N VAL A 61 18.30 7.64 22.84
CA VAL A 61 17.64 6.32 22.78
C VAL A 61 16.32 6.40 22.02
N CYS A 62 15.49 7.43 22.28
CA CYS A 62 14.25 7.63 21.53
C CYS A 62 14.49 7.78 20.04
N LEU A 63 15.44 8.61 19.64
CA LEU A 63 15.82 8.81 18.24
C LEU A 63 16.27 7.50 17.60
N PHE A 64 17.14 6.75 18.29
CA PHE A 64 17.61 5.44 17.81
C PHE A 64 16.46 4.46 17.58
N ILE A 65 15.55 4.33 18.55
CA ILE A 65 14.38 3.44 18.43
C ILE A 65 13.50 3.84 17.24
N ILE A 66 13.21 5.14 17.08
CA ILE A 66 12.39 5.64 15.98
C ILE A 66 13.04 5.27 14.63
N LEU A 67 14.34 5.51 14.48
CA LEU A 67 15.06 5.18 13.23
C LEU A 67 15.05 3.68 12.93
N VAL A 68 15.27 2.84 13.96
CA VAL A 68 15.18 1.38 13.82
C VAL A 68 13.78 0.95 13.37
N VAL A 69 12.73 1.47 13.99
CA VAL A 69 11.35 1.14 13.62
C VAL A 69 11.04 1.58 12.19
N LEU A 70 11.41 2.80 11.80
CA LEU A 70 11.19 3.30 10.44
C LEU A 70 11.91 2.46 9.38
N MET A 71 13.10 1.97 9.69
CA MET A 71 13.92 1.19 8.76
C MET A 71 13.41 -0.25 8.61
N PHE A 72 13.06 -0.92 9.72
CA PHE A 72 12.74 -2.34 9.73
C PHE A 72 11.24 -2.65 9.53
N SER A 73 10.34 -1.75 9.91
CA SER A 73 8.89 -1.98 9.86
C SER A 73 8.37 -2.35 8.45
N PRO A 74 8.72 -1.67 7.35
CA PRO A 74 8.24 -2.04 6.03
C PRO A 74 8.78 -3.41 5.57
N VAL A 75 10.00 -3.78 5.99
CA VAL A 75 10.60 -5.09 5.67
C VAL A 75 9.88 -6.21 6.40
N LEU A 76 9.56 -6.01 7.67
CA LEU A 76 8.81 -6.99 8.46
C LEU A 76 7.40 -7.20 7.92
N THR A 77 6.72 -6.11 7.55
CA THR A 77 5.38 -6.20 6.93
C THR A 77 5.43 -6.96 5.60
N LEU A 78 6.41 -6.69 4.76
CA LEU A 78 6.57 -7.43 3.51
C LEU A 78 6.78 -8.93 3.76
N ARG A 79 7.61 -9.28 4.76
CA ARG A 79 7.83 -10.69 5.13
C ARG A 79 6.53 -11.35 5.63
N GLN A 80 5.75 -10.64 6.44
CA GLN A 80 4.45 -11.15 6.92
C GLN A 80 3.47 -11.37 5.77
N VAL A 81 3.29 -10.37 4.89
CA VAL A 81 2.40 -10.50 3.72
C VAL A 81 2.80 -11.67 2.83
N LYS A 82 4.11 -11.85 2.59
CA LYS A 82 4.60 -13.00 1.81
C LYS A 82 4.34 -14.33 2.52
N ALA A 83 4.57 -14.40 3.82
CA ALA A 83 4.33 -15.62 4.61
C ALA A 83 2.83 -15.98 4.62
N ASP A 84 1.96 -14.97 4.73
CA ASP A 84 0.52 -15.17 4.69
C ASP A 84 0.06 -15.62 3.29
N ASN A 85 0.55 -15.01 2.23
CA ASN A 85 0.28 -15.44 0.86
C ASN A 85 0.77 -16.88 0.60
N GLN A 86 1.96 -17.25 1.09
CA GLN A 86 2.46 -18.61 0.97
C GLN A 86 1.59 -19.63 1.73
N ARG A 87 1.08 -19.27 2.91
CA ARG A 87 0.17 -20.11 3.68
C ARG A 87 -1.19 -20.28 3.01
N ILE A 88 -1.75 -19.17 2.51
CA ILE A 88 -3.07 -19.15 1.86
C ILE A 88 -3.03 -19.94 0.54
N HIS A 89 -1.96 -19.83 -0.21
CA HIS A 89 -1.84 -20.37 -1.56
C HIS A 89 -0.93 -21.61 -1.66
N ASN A 90 -0.49 -22.18 -0.52
CA ASN A 90 0.43 -23.35 -0.49
C ASN A 90 1.69 -23.15 -1.36
N GLY A 91 2.20 -21.91 -1.44
CA GLY A 91 3.38 -21.57 -2.21
C GLY A 91 3.18 -21.51 -3.74
N LEU A 92 1.96 -21.67 -4.24
CA LEU A 92 1.65 -21.53 -5.66
C LEU A 92 1.43 -20.07 -6.02
N LEU A 93 1.95 -19.66 -7.17
CA LEU A 93 1.66 -18.35 -7.76
C LEU A 93 0.31 -18.43 -8.47
N PHE A 94 -0.64 -17.63 -8.05
CA PHE A 94 -1.93 -17.51 -8.72
C PHE A 94 -2.03 -16.22 -9.49
N GLU A 95 -2.71 -16.30 -10.62
CA GLU A 95 -3.11 -15.15 -11.39
C GLU A 95 -4.19 -14.38 -10.64
N THR A 96 -4.00 -13.09 -10.46
CA THR A 96 -5.03 -12.19 -9.96
C THR A 96 -5.81 -11.63 -11.14
N VAL A 97 -7.12 -11.80 -11.12
CA VAL A 97 -8.04 -11.30 -12.14
C VAL A 97 -8.98 -10.30 -11.48
N VAL A 98 -8.94 -9.07 -11.96
CA VAL A 98 -9.83 -7.99 -11.50
C VAL A 98 -10.77 -7.61 -12.64
N ARG A 99 -12.07 -7.73 -12.40
CA ARG A 99 -13.12 -7.46 -13.39
C ARG A 99 -14.00 -6.30 -12.93
N PHE A 100 -14.27 -5.41 -13.83
CA PHE A 100 -15.11 -4.22 -13.62
C PHE A 100 -16.38 -4.34 -14.46
N GLY A 101 -17.51 -4.48 -13.80
CA GLY A 101 -18.84 -4.56 -14.37
C GLY A 101 -19.81 -3.75 -13.54
N ASP A 102 -20.90 -4.33 -13.09
CA ASP A 102 -21.81 -3.73 -12.12
C ASP A 102 -21.15 -3.56 -10.75
N ARG A 103 -20.23 -4.47 -10.43
CA ARG A 103 -19.36 -4.46 -9.25
C ARG A 103 -17.93 -4.76 -9.66
N ILE A 104 -16.99 -4.45 -8.78
CA ILE A 104 -15.60 -4.85 -8.92
C ILE A 104 -15.47 -6.26 -8.34
N LEU A 105 -15.07 -7.22 -9.16
CA LEU A 105 -14.82 -8.59 -8.77
C LEU A 105 -13.33 -8.86 -8.81
N VAL A 106 -12.77 -9.29 -7.68
CA VAL A 106 -11.36 -9.70 -7.57
C VAL A 106 -11.32 -11.20 -7.34
N GLN A 107 -10.56 -11.89 -8.16
CA GLN A 107 -10.35 -13.33 -8.07
C GLN A 107 -8.85 -13.61 -8.02
N GLU A 108 -8.42 -14.36 -7.02
CA GLU A 108 -7.05 -14.82 -6.85
C GLU A 108 -7.06 -16.31 -6.51
N GLY A 109 -6.73 -17.14 -7.48
CA GLY A 109 -6.84 -18.58 -7.36
C GLY A 109 -8.27 -19.03 -7.02
N ARG A 110 -8.44 -19.59 -5.81
CA ARG A 110 -9.76 -20.05 -5.30
C ARG A 110 -10.50 -18.97 -4.50
N PHE A 111 -9.84 -17.89 -4.18
CA PHE A 111 -10.43 -16.79 -3.41
C PHE A 111 -11.05 -15.77 -4.36
N SER A 112 -12.26 -15.34 -4.03
CA SER A 112 -12.91 -14.25 -4.74
C SER A 112 -13.64 -13.36 -3.76
N PHE A 113 -13.55 -12.06 -3.98
CA PHE A 113 -14.37 -11.09 -3.27
C PHE A 113 -14.90 -10.04 -4.24
N SER A 114 -15.99 -9.39 -3.85
CA SER A 114 -16.56 -8.28 -4.61
C SER A 114 -16.54 -7.01 -3.78
N CYS A 115 -16.31 -5.90 -4.48
CA CYS A 115 -16.28 -4.57 -3.90
C CYS A 115 -17.20 -3.66 -4.73
N ASP A 116 -17.95 -2.80 -4.06
CA ASP A 116 -18.79 -1.82 -4.74
C ASP A 116 -17.98 -0.56 -5.04
N TYR A 117 -18.31 0.16 -6.14
CA TYR A 117 -17.60 1.37 -6.55
C TYR A 117 -17.61 2.48 -5.48
N HIS A 118 -18.68 2.56 -4.68
CA HIS A 118 -18.77 3.53 -3.59
C HIS A 118 -17.79 3.26 -2.42
N GLN A 119 -17.16 2.09 -2.38
CA GLN A 119 -16.13 1.76 -1.39
C GLN A 119 -14.74 2.23 -1.81
N ILE A 120 -14.55 2.56 -3.10
CA ILE A 120 -13.25 3.04 -3.60
C ILE A 120 -13.04 4.48 -3.15
N LEU A 121 -11.95 4.70 -2.43
CA LEU A 121 -11.63 6.00 -1.82
C LEU A 121 -10.58 6.78 -2.61
N GLN A 122 -9.58 6.09 -3.14
CA GLN A 122 -8.44 6.70 -3.83
C GLN A 122 -7.86 5.76 -4.88
N LEU A 123 -7.29 6.35 -5.93
CA LEU A 123 -6.44 5.68 -6.91
C LEU A 123 -5.01 6.20 -6.73
N HIS A 124 -4.07 5.30 -6.42
CA HIS A 124 -2.64 5.59 -6.43
C HIS A 124 -2.01 4.99 -7.67
N LYS A 125 -1.40 5.84 -8.50
CA LYS A 125 -0.59 5.39 -9.64
C LYS A 125 0.85 5.30 -9.18
N LEU A 126 1.38 4.10 -9.10
CA LEU A 126 2.75 3.79 -8.75
C LEU A 126 3.53 3.42 -10.03
N SER A 127 4.84 3.22 -9.91
CA SER A 127 5.69 2.93 -11.06
C SER A 127 5.40 1.55 -11.68
N HIS A 128 5.11 0.55 -10.85
CA HIS A 128 4.90 -0.83 -11.28
C HIS A 128 3.44 -1.27 -11.23
N CYS A 129 2.59 -0.54 -10.52
CA CYS A 129 1.17 -0.90 -10.39
C CYS A 129 0.30 0.32 -10.06
N TRP A 130 -0.99 0.20 -10.31
CA TRP A 130 -2.01 1.09 -9.77
C TRP A 130 -2.67 0.42 -8.56
N VAL A 131 -3.10 1.21 -7.61
CA VAL A 131 -3.72 0.71 -6.37
C VAL A 131 -5.05 1.42 -6.15
N LEU A 132 -6.14 0.67 -6.18
CA LEU A 132 -7.47 1.14 -5.80
C LEU A 132 -7.68 0.90 -4.31
N MET A 133 -7.67 1.96 -3.52
CA MET A 133 -7.87 1.86 -2.08
C MET A 133 -9.35 1.84 -1.73
N PHE A 134 -9.78 0.82 -0.99
CA PHE A 134 -11.12 0.71 -0.40
C PHE A 134 -11.12 0.69 1.14
N GLY A 135 -9.98 1.02 1.72
CA GLY A 135 -9.77 1.15 3.15
C GLY A 135 -8.38 1.71 3.45
N PRO A 136 -8.05 1.97 4.72
CA PRO A 136 -6.79 2.61 5.10
C PRO A 136 -5.55 1.75 4.82
N ARG A 137 -5.73 0.43 4.70
CA ARG A 137 -4.66 -0.53 4.42
C ARG A 137 -5.03 -1.56 3.35
N ASN A 138 -6.24 -1.47 2.80
CA ASN A 138 -6.76 -2.44 1.84
C ASN A 138 -6.82 -1.81 0.46
N GLY A 139 -6.14 -2.40 -0.49
CA GLY A 139 -6.09 -1.94 -1.86
C GLY A 139 -6.14 -3.09 -2.86
N ILE A 140 -6.78 -2.85 -3.99
CA ILE A 140 -6.80 -3.74 -5.15
C ILE A 140 -5.65 -3.28 -6.05
N LEU A 141 -4.71 -4.17 -6.33
CA LEU A 141 -3.62 -3.92 -7.26
C LEU A 141 -4.10 -4.10 -8.71
N LEU A 142 -3.58 -3.30 -9.61
CA LEU A 142 -3.80 -3.37 -11.05
C LEU A 142 -2.47 -3.12 -11.76
N VAL A 143 -2.27 -3.73 -12.91
CA VAL A 143 -1.09 -3.48 -13.74
C VAL A 143 -1.54 -2.82 -15.04
N PRO A 144 -1.07 -1.58 -15.35
CA PRO A 144 -1.53 -0.82 -16.52
C PRO A 144 -1.41 -1.58 -17.83
N ASP A 145 -0.29 -2.29 -18.04
CA ASP A 145 0.00 -3.02 -19.28
C ASP A 145 -0.68 -4.39 -19.35
N ARG A 146 -1.52 -4.74 -18.38
CA ARG A 146 -2.16 -6.06 -18.25
C ARG A 146 -3.68 -6.01 -18.30
N PHE A 147 -4.25 -4.96 -18.90
CA PHE A 147 -5.67 -4.94 -19.23
C PHE A 147 -5.92 -5.87 -20.42
N THR A 148 -6.81 -6.85 -20.22
CA THR A 148 -7.26 -7.79 -21.26
C THR A 148 -8.56 -7.35 -21.90
N ILE A 149 -9.34 -6.54 -21.20
CA ILE A 149 -10.58 -5.90 -21.69
C ILE A 149 -10.52 -4.44 -21.26
N GLY A 150 -10.88 -3.53 -22.17
CA GLY A 150 -10.89 -2.09 -21.95
C GLY A 150 -9.53 -1.42 -22.18
N ASP A 151 -9.56 -0.13 -22.44
CA ASP A 151 -8.37 0.69 -22.68
C ASP A 151 -7.89 1.30 -21.34
N PRO A 152 -6.62 1.07 -20.90
CA PRO A 152 -6.11 1.64 -19.67
C PRO A 152 -6.15 3.18 -19.63
N ASP A 153 -6.05 3.87 -20.78
CA ASP A 153 -6.10 5.33 -20.85
C ASP A 153 -7.49 5.87 -20.47
N GLY A 154 -8.56 5.14 -20.81
CA GLY A 154 -9.93 5.48 -20.44
C GLY A 154 -10.33 5.04 -19.01
N PHE A 155 -9.52 4.22 -18.37
CA PHE A 155 -9.89 3.59 -17.09
C PHE A 155 -10.06 4.60 -15.95
N GLU A 156 -9.23 5.62 -15.87
CA GLU A 156 -9.37 6.66 -14.82
C GLU A 156 -10.66 7.45 -14.97
N ALA A 157 -11.04 7.81 -16.21
CA ALA A 157 -12.28 8.51 -16.48
C ALA A 157 -13.49 7.65 -16.09
N PHE A 158 -13.47 6.37 -16.46
CA PHE A 158 -14.47 5.39 -16.04
C PHE A 158 -14.58 5.27 -14.51
N LEU A 159 -13.45 5.23 -13.78
CA LEU A 159 -13.48 5.19 -12.33
C LEU A 159 -14.05 6.47 -11.72
N ARG A 160 -13.69 7.63 -12.24
CA ARG A 160 -14.22 8.94 -11.76
C ARG A 160 -15.72 9.04 -11.92
N GLU A 161 -16.25 8.50 -13.01
CA GLU A 161 -17.69 8.46 -13.24
C GLU A 161 -18.42 7.54 -12.25
N ARG A 162 -17.85 6.36 -11.96
CA ARG A 162 -18.45 5.35 -11.08
C ARG A 162 -18.17 5.56 -9.59
N CYS A 163 -17.12 6.29 -9.26
CA CYS A 163 -16.64 6.54 -7.90
C CYS A 163 -16.57 8.05 -7.59
N PRO A 164 -17.69 8.77 -7.48
CA PRO A 164 -17.70 10.23 -7.28
C PRO A 164 -17.02 10.69 -5.98
N GLN A 165 -16.87 9.79 -5.00
CA GLN A 165 -16.18 10.04 -3.74
C GLN A 165 -14.65 9.86 -3.83
N MET A 166 -14.12 9.33 -4.93
CA MET A 166 -12.70 9.06 -5.13
C MET A 166 -11.90 10.39 -5.21
N LYS A 167 -10.84 10.47 -4.42
CA LYS A 167 -9.91 11.61 -4.36
C LYS A 167 -8.64 11.32 -5.15
#